data_6ba53832803ac26af9558cda464498d7
#
_entry.id   6ba53832803ac26af9558cda464498d7
#
_cell.length_a   1.000
_cell.length_b   1.000
_cell.length_c   1.000
_cell.angle_alpha   90.00
_cell.angle_beta   90.00
_cell.angle_gamma   90.00
#
_symmetry.space_group_name_H-M   'P 1'
#
loop_
_entity.id
_entity.type
_entity.pdbx_description
1 polymer ?
#
loop_
_entity_poly.entity_id
_entity_poly.type
_entity_poly.pdbx_seq_one_letter_code
_entity_poly.pdbx_strand_id
1 'polypeptide(L)'
;MAKNTHLNYFAWLGQNPSLAKDFQQWMTLKQQATTNWVDWYDVQGNILDGFRNKPEEVLLVDVGGGEGHYLHAFNGKFPDTPGRRVLQDLPQVVSNIGDAPKATELMAHDFFNPQPVKGKKIVFSGRSLHIFPFLGHAADVRARCSSILHALDSA
;
A
#
# COMPACT_ATOMS: atom_id res chain seq x y z
N MET A 1 -15.83 6.44 22.89
CA MET A 1 -17.25 6.51 22.44
C MET A 1 -17.31 5.94 21.03
N ALA A 2 -17.88 4.74 20.85
CA ALA A 2 -18.16 4.20 19.52
C ALA A 2 -19.30 5.04 18.93
N LYS A 3 -19.03 5.83 17.91
CA LYS A 3 -20.07 6.55 17.18
C LYS A 3 -20.84 5.52 16.35
N ASN A 4 -22.14 5.46 16.56
CA ASN A 4 -23.08 4.60 15.84
C ASN A 4 -23.17 5.11 14.39
N THR A 5 -22.23 4.74 13.53
CA THR A 5 -22.25 5.09 12.11
C THR A 5 -22.32 3.79 11.30
N HIS A 6 -23.19 3.77 10.29
CA HIS A 6 -23.28 2.67 9.32
C HIS A 6 -22.11 2.70 8.29
N LEU A 7 -21.19 3.67 8.43
CA LEU A 7 -20.04 3.86 7.57
C LEU A 7 -18.87 2.99 8.04
N ASN A 8 -18.11 2.46 7.09
CA ASN A 8 -16.81 1.91 7.43
C ASN A 8 -15.86 3.03 7.91
N TYR A 9 -14.77 2.66 8.59
CA TYR A 9 -13.86 3.61 9.22
C TYR A 9 -13.29 4.65 8.25
N PHE A 10 -12.93 4.26 7.03
CA PHE A 10 -12.34 5.17 6.05
C PHE A 10 -13.39 6.11 5.44
N ALA A 11 -14.60 5.62 5.20
CA ALA A 11 -15.72 6.48 4.77
C ALA A 11 -16.08 7.50 5.85
N TRP A 12 -16.01 7.10 7.12
CA TRP A 12 -16.20 8.02 8.24
C TRP A 12 -15.07 9.04 8.36
N LEU A 13 -13.80 8.63 8.20
CA LEU A 13 -12.66 9.55 8.14
C LEU A 13 -12.78 10.55 7.01
N GLY A 14 -13.25 10.13 5.82
CA GLY A 14 -13.48 11.02 4.68
C GLY A 14 -14.49 12.13 4.97
N GLN A 15 -15.42 11.90 5.90
CA GLN A 15 -16.37 12.92 6.37
C GLN A 15 -15.82 13.82 7.50
N ASN A 16 -14.62 13.54 8.00
CA ASN A 16 -13.99 14.24 9.11
C ASN A 16 -12.56 14.66 8.76
N PRO A 17 -12.35 15.69 7.92
CA PRO A 17 -11.04 16.03 7.34
C PRO A 17 -9.93 16.29 8.38
N SER A 18 -10.27 16.91 9.52
CA SER A 18 -9.27 17.14 10.60
C SER A 18 -8.76 15.82 11.19
N LEU A 19 -9.67 14.89 11.47
CA LEU A 19 -9.31 13.57 11.99
C LEU A 19 -8.57 12.72 10.95
N ALA A 20 -8.91 12.86 9.68
CA ALA A 20 -8.18 12.23 8.59
C ALA A 20 -6.74 12.73 8.53
N LYS A 21 -6.52 14.04 8.71
CA LYS A 21 -5.18 14.64 8.79
C LYS A 21 -4.39 14.14 10.00
N ASP A 22 -5.01 14.14 11.18
CA ASP A 22 -4.39 13.64 12.42
C ASP A 22 -4.00 12.16 12.27
N PHE A 23 -4.88 11.35 11.68
CA PHE A 23 -4.61 9.95 11.38
C PHE A 23 -3.42 9.78 10.43
N GLN A 24 -3.34 10.58 9.37
CA GLN A 24 -2.19 10.56 8.45
C GLN A 24 -0.89 10.95 9.17
N GLN A 25 -0.89 12.01 9.96
CA GLN A 25 0.28 12.42 10.73
C GLN A 25 0.73 11.33 11.71
N TRP A 26 -0.21 10.71 12.42
CA TRP A 26 0.10 9.60 13.34
C TRP A 26 0.73 8.42 12.60
N MET A 27 0.19 8.05 11.43
CA MET A 27 0.75 6.98 10.61
C MET A 27 2.16 7.30 10.11
N THR A 28 2.42 8.55 9.74
CA THR A 28 3.76 9.01 9.31
C THR A 28 4.76 8.92 10.47
N LEU A 29 4.42 9.43 11.65
CA LEU A 29 5.27 9.36 12.85
C LEU A 29 5.56 7.92 13.26
N LYS A 30 4.55 7.06 13.26
CA LYS A 30 4.71 5.63 13.54
C LYS A 30 5.69 4.97 12.58
N GLN A 31 5.64 5.32 11.30
CA GLN A 31 6.54 4.78 10.29
C GLN A 31 7.99 5.23 10.49
N GLN A 32 8.20 6.50 10.81
CA GLN A 32 9.54 7.03 11.09
C GLN A 32 10.19 6.37 12.32
N ALA A 33 9.38 5.90 13.26
CA ALA A 33 9.85 5.21 14.46
C ALA A 33 10.14 3.70 14.25
N THR A 34 9.82 3.15 13.08
CA THR A 34 10.01 1.72 12.76
C THR A 34 11.15 1.52 11.75
N THR A 35 11.87 0.39 11.89
CA THR A 35 12.86 -0.03 10.90
C THR A 35 12.19 -0.20 9.54
N ASN A 36 12.81 0.33 8.49
CA ASN A 36 12.29 0.19 7.14
C ASN A 36 12.22 -1.28 6.72
N TRP A 37 11.15 -1.67 6.05
CA TRP A 37 10.95 -3.05 5.60
C TRP A 37 12.10 -3.57 4.73
N VAL A 38 12.71 -2.70 3.91
CA VAL A 38 13.85 -3.03 3.04
C VAL A 38 15.13 -3.38 3.81
N ASP A 39 15.18 -3.15 5.13
CA ASP A 39 16.36 -3.42 5.94
C ASP A 39 16.34 -4.80 6.57
N TRP A 40 15.17 -5.41 6.71
CA TRP A 40 15.02 -6.74 7.30
C TRP A 40 14.45 -7.78 6.32
N TYR A 41 13.78 -7.34 5.26
CA TYR A 41 13.24 -8.25 4.23
C TYR A 41 14.30 -8.50 3.15
N ASP A 42 14.45 -9.75 2.74
CA ASP A 42 15.32 -10.12 1.61
C ASP A 42 14.67 -9.68 0.28
N VAL A 43 14.89 -8.42 -0.04
CA VAL A 43 14.40 -7.80 -1.28
C VAL A 43 15.07 -8.44 -2.49
N GLN A 44 16.39 -8.72 -2.40
CA GLN A 44 17.13 -9.29 -3.51
C GLN A 44 16.54 -10.65 -3.90
N GLY A 45 16.51 -11.60 -2.97
CA GLY A 45 16.06 -12.96 -3.26
C GLY A 45 14.58 -13.09 -3.55
N ASN A 46 13.73 -12.28 -2.88
CA ASN A 46 12.28 -12.44 -3.00
C ASN A 46 11.62 -11.54 -4.05
N ILE A 47 12.24 -10.42 -4.41
CA ILE A 47 11.66 -9.43 -5.33
C ILE A 47 12.47 -9.30 -6.60
N LEU A 48 13.78 -9.06 -6.48
CA LEU A 48 14.63 -8.73 -7.64
C LEU A 48 15.05 -9.96 -8.42
N ASP A 49 15.38 -11.07 -7.75
CA ASP A 49 15.74 -12.31 -8.41
C ASP A 49 14.56 -12.85 -9.25
N GLY A 50 14.85 -13.09 -10.52
CA GLY A 50 13.85 -13.54 -11.51
C GLY A 50 12.94 -12.45 -12.05
N PHE A 51 13.14 -11.16 -11.67
CA PHE A 51 12.51 -10.05 -12.37
C PHE A 51 13.18 -9.85 -13.74
N ARG A 52 12.37 -9.70 -14.79
CA ARG A 52 12.87 -9.67 -16.17
C ARG A 52 13.56 -8.37 -16.58
N ASN A 53 13.74 -7.43 -15.66
CA ASN A 53 14.39 -6.13 -15.88
C ASN A 53 13.79 -5.30 -17.05
N LYS A 54 12.50 -5.44 -17.30
CA LYS A 54 11.82 -4.64 -18.32
C LYS A 54 11.23 -3.38 -17.70
N PRO A 55 11.54 -2.20 -18.23
CA PRO A 55 11.06 -0.93 -17.66
C PRO A 55 9.53 -0.80 -17.61
N GLU A 56 8.84 -1.42 -18.56
CA GLU A 56 7.38 -1.42 -18.68
C GLU A 56 6.68 -2.37 -17.70
N GLU A 57 7.40 -3.35 -17.15
CA GLU A 57 6.82 -4.31 -16.20
C GLU A 57 6.65 -3.66 -14.83
N VAL A 58 5.57 -4.02 -14.14
CA VAL A 58 5.34 -3.58 -12.76
C VAL A 58 6.19 -4.46 -11.83
N LEU A 59 7.11 -3.83 -11.11
CA LEU A 59 7.96 -4.49 -10.12
C LEU A 59 7.25 -4.60 -8.77
N LEU A 60 6.67 -3.49 -8.30
CA LEU A 60 6.03 -3.39 -6.99
C LEU A 60 4.68 -2.69 -7.08
N VAL A 61 3.74 -3.17 -6.26
CA VAL A 61 2.46 -2.49 -6.01
C VAL A 61 2.34 -2.24 -4.50
N ASP A 62 2.24 -0.98 -4.10
CA ASP A 62 2.02 -0.57 -2.70
C ASP A 62 0.53 -0.29 -2.50
N VAL A 63 -0.19 -1.26 -1.93
CA VAL A 63 -1.64 -1.21 -1.75
C VAL A 63 -2.00 -0.52 -0.43
N GLY A 64 -2.76 0.57 -0.50
CA GLY A 64 -3.04 1.43 0.66
C GLY A 64 -1.79 2.19 1.11
N GLY A 65 -0.94 2.59 0.14
CA GLY A 65 0.38 3.13 0.38
C GLY A 65 0.43 4.53 1.01
N GLY A 66 -0.70 5.24 1.07
CA GLY A 66 -0.75 6.61 1.59
C GLY A 66 0.19 7.52 0.81
N GLU A 67 1.15 8.14 1.48
CA GLU A 67 2.17 9.01 0.89
C GLU A 67 3.34 8.24 0.23
N GLY A 68 3.29 6.91 0.15
CA GLY A 68 4.28 6.09 -0.55
C GLY A 68 5.60 5.87 0.21
N HIS A 69 5.61 5.95 1.52
CA HIS A 69 6.84 5.81 2.31
C HIS A 69 7.59 4.49 2.07
N TYR A 70 6.87 3.40 1.81
CA TYR A 70 7.51 2.11 1.51
C TYR A 70 8.22 2.12 0.17
N LEU A 71 7.64 2.76 -0.84
CA LEU A 71 8.27 2.94 -2.14
C LEU A 71 9.42 3.94 -2.08
N HIS A 72 9.33 4.99 -1.25
CA HIS A 72 10.46 5.88 -0.98
C HIS A 72 11.64 5.12 -0.36
N ALA A 73 11.40 4.29 0.64
CA ALA A 73 12.43 3.46 1.26
C ALA A 73 13.06 2.49 0.26
N PHE A 74 12.24 1.84 -0.57
CA PHE A 74 12.72 0.95 -1.64
C PHE A 74 13.59 1.71 -2.63
N ASN A 75 13.12 2.83 -3.15
CA ASN A 75 13.87 3.63 -4.13
C ASN A 75 15.16 4.21 -3.55
N GLY A 76 15.20 4.52 -2.26
CA GLY A 76 16.41 4.97 -1.58
C GLY A 76 17.48 3.88 -1.49
N LYS A 77 17.08 2.63 -1.29
CA LYS A 77 18.00 1.49 -1.16
C LYS A 77 18.36 0.83 -2.50
N PHE A 78 17.43 0.86 -3.46
CA PHE A 78 17.55 0.24 -4.79
C PHE A 78 17.22 1.23 -5.91
N PRO A 79 17.99 2.34 -6.05
CA PRO A 79 17.64 3.46 -6.93
C PRO A 79 17.65 3.10 -8.42
N ASP A 80 18.50 2.18 -8.82
CA ASP A 80 18.73 1.81 -10.22
C ASP A 80 17.92 0.58 -10.66
N THR A 81 17.02 0.11 -9.80
CA THR A 81 16.19 -1.06 -10.14
C THR A 81 15.17 -0.69 -11.21
N PRO A 82 15.14 -1.38 -12.33
CA PRO A 82 14.17 -1.16 -13.39
C PRO A 82 12.77 -1.65 -12.99
N GLY A 83 11.77 -1.32 -13.82
CA GLY A 83 10.38 -1.68 -13.60
C GLY A 83 9.59 -0.59 -12.89
N ARG A 84 8.30 -0.57 -13.17
CA ARG A 84 7.35 0.41 -12.63
C ARG A 84 6.97 0.06 -11.19
N ARG A 85 6.75 1.10 -10.39
CA ARG A 85 6.14 0.99 -9.07
C ARG A 85 4.73 1.57 -9.19
N VAL A 86 3.77 0.95 -8.54
CA VAL A 86 2.38 1.42 -8.51
C VAL A 86 1.99 1.65 -7.06
N LEU A 87 1.60 2.87 -6.74
CA LEU A 87 1.03 3.23 -5.44
C LEU A 87 -0.48 3.28 -5.58
N GLN A 88 -1.16 2.46 -4.82
CA GLN A 88 -2.62 2.39 -4.80
C GLN A 88 -3.17 2.88 -3.47
N ASP A 89 -4.14 3.79 -3.54
CA ASP A 89 -4.93 4.22 -2.39
C ASP A 89 -6.28 4.79 -2.87
N LEU A 90 -7.13 5.18 -1.93
CA LEU A 90 -8.41 5.80 -2.24
C LEU A 90 -8.22 7.09 -3.05
N PRO A 91 -9.16 7.46 -3.95
CA PRO A 91 -9.03 8.63 -4.81
C PRO A 91 -8.67 9.92 -4.07
N GLN A 92 -9.28 10.14 -2.91
CA GLN A 92 -9.03 11.33 -2.08
C GLN A 92 -7.62 11.33 -1.45
N VAL A 93 -6.98 10.18 -1.27
CA VAL A 93 -5.60 10.09 -0.80
C VAL A 93 -4.66 10.36 -1.96
N VAL A 94 -4.85 9.65 -3.08
CA VAL A 94 -4.02 9.78 -4.28
C VAL A 94 -3.98 11.21 -4.80
N SER A 95 -5.12 11.92 -4.81
CA SER A 95 -5.22 13.32 -5.28
C SER A 95 -4.47 14.32 -4.40
N ASN A 96 -4.13 13.95 -3.17
CA ASN A 96 -3.41 14.81 -2.23
C ASN A 96 -1.92 14.49 -2.10
N ILE A 97 -1.40 13.50 -2.84
CA ILE A 97 0.03 13.18 -2.85
C ILE A 97 0.79 14.27 -3.60
N GLY A 98 1.59 15.04 -2.86
CA GLY A 98 2.35 16.16 -3.44
C GLY A 98 3.67 15.72 -4.09
N ASP A 99 4.38 14.78 -3.48
CA ASP A 99 5.68 14.28 -3.93
C ASP A 99 5.62 12.76 -4.05
N ALA A 100 5.34 12.30 -5.26
CA ALA A 100 5.27 10.87 -5.53
C ALA A 100 6.69 10.27 -5.56
N PRO A 101 6.87 9.03 -5.05
CA PRO A 101 8.15 8.35 -5.14
C PRO A 101 8.60 8.22 -6.60
N LYS A 102 9.92 8.35 -6.85
CA LYS A 102 10.50 8.25 -8.20
C LYS A 102 10.05 6.97 -8.92
N ALA A 103 9.77 7.07 -10.22
CA ALA A 103 9.32 5.96 -11.08
C ALA A 103 8.04 5.26 -10.56
N THR A 104 7.16 6.00 -9.90
CA THR A 104 5.91 5.50 -9.31
C THR A 104 4.70 6.05 -10.06
N GLU A 105 3.81 5.17 -10.43
CA GLU A 105 2.48 5.48 -10.94
C GLU A 105 1.51 5.58 -9.76
N LEU A 106 0.74 6.66 -9.70
CA LEU A 106 -0.33 6.84 -8.73
C LEU A 106 -1.63 6.29 -9.31
N MET A 107 -2.24 5.34 -8.61
CA MET A 107 -3.45 4.67 -9.07
C MET A 107 -4.54 4.74 -7.98
N ALA A 108 -5.63 5.42 -8.27
CA ALA A 108 -6.81 5.40 -7.41
C ALA A 108 -7.44 4.00 -7.42
N HIS A 109 -7.42 3.32 -6.29
CA HIS A 109 -7.96 1.97 -6.15
C HIS A 109 -8.42 1.70 -4.72
N ASP A 110 -9.64 1.23 -4.57
CA ASP A 110 -10.14 0.69 -3.31
C ASP A 110 -9.76 -0.80 -3.25
N PHE A 111 -8.89 -1.17 -2.32
CA PHE A 111 -8.38 -2.53 -2.17
C PHE A 111 -9.46 -3.57 -1.78
N PHE A 112 -10.68 -3.15 -1.47
CA PHE A 112 -11.82 -4.05 -1.34
C PHE A 112 -12.37 -4.52 -2.69
N ASN A 113 -11.97 -3.88 -3.79
CA ASN A 113 -12.28 -4.31 -5.15
C ASN A 113 -11.19 -5.26 -5.69
N PRO A 114 -11.49 -6.05 -6.74
CA PRO A 114 -10.48 -6.91 -7.39
C PRO A 114 -9.25 -6.11 -7.85
N GLN A 115 -8.05 -6.66 -7.59
CA GLN A 115 -6.79 -6.02 -7.97
C GLN A 115 -6.67 -5.88 -9.50
N PRO A 116 -6.53 -4.65 -10.03
CA PRO A 116 -6.41 -4.42 -11.46
C PRO A 116 -5.02 -4.76 -12.02
N VAL A 117 -3.98 -4.65 -11.20
CA VAL A 117 -2.60 -4.97 -11.63
C VAL A 117 -2.36 -6.46 -11.48
N LYS A 118 -2.05 -7.14 -12.61
CA LYS A 118 -1.85 -8.58 -12.67
C LYS A 118 -0.37 -8.96 -12.79
N GLY A 119 -0.05 -10.17 -12.33
CA GLY A 119 1.18 -10.88 -12.68
C GLY A 119 2.48 -10.35 -12.10
N LYS A 120 2.49 -9.74 -10.88
CA LYS A 120 3.72 -9.12 -10.36
C LYS A 120 3.87 -9.24 -8.85
N LYS A 121 5.09 -8.98 -8.36
CA LYS A 121 5.41 -9.03 -6.94
C LYS A 121 4.77 -7.84 -6.23
N ILE A 122 3.92 -8.12 -5.25
CA ILE A 122 3.18 -7.11 -4.51
C ILE A 122 3.79 -6.90 -3.15
N VAL A 123 3.98 -5.64 -2.81
CA VAL A 123 4.28 -5.21 -1.45
C VAL A 123 3.01 -4.62 -0.88
N PHE A 124 2.52 -5.25 0.17
CA PHE A 124 1.49 -4.64 0.98
C PHE A 124 2.11 -3.56 1.85
N SER A 125 1.55 -2.38 1.80
CA SER A 125 1.80 -1.40 2.85
C SER A 125 1.43 -2.01 4.20
N GLY A 126 2.38 -2.11 5.12
CA GLY A 126 2.13 -2.53 6.49
C GLY A 126 1.11 -1.66 7.22
N ARG A 127 0.73 -0.52 6.66
CA ARG A 127 -0.36 0.33 7.12
C ARG A 127 -1.71 -0.36 7.06
N SER A 128 -2.02 -1.02 5.94
CA SER A 128 -3.29 -1.72 5.76
C SER A 128 -3.42 -2.89 6.74
N LEU A 129 -2.38 -3.69 6.93
CA LEU A 129 -2.40 -4.86 7.81
C LEU A 129 -2.54 -4.50 9.29
N HIS A 130 -2.05 -3.35 9.74
CA HIS A 130 -2.15 -2.92 11.14
C HIS A 130 -3.52 -2.35 11.51
N ILE A 131 -4.30 -1.90 10.54
CA ILE A 131 -5.62 -1.30 10.76
C ILE A 131 -6.72 -2.37 10.78
N PHE A 132 -6.51 -3.50 10.14
CA PHE A 132 -7.49 -4.57 10.03
C PHE A 132 -8.06 -5.11 11.35
N PRO A 133 -7.30 -5.25 12.45
CA PRO A 133 -7.88 -5.64 13.73
C PRO A 133 -8.93 -4.67 14.28
N PHE A 134 -8.88 -3.41 13.86
CA PHE A 134 -9.82 -2.37 14.31
C PHE A 134 -11.08 -2.24 13.44
N LEU A 135 -11.11 -2.85 12.26
CA LEU A 135 -12.21 -2.74 11.30
C LEU A 135 -13.26 -3.85 11.41
N GLY A 136 -13.14 -4.74 12.39
CA GLY A 136 -14.10 -5.83 12.64
C GLY A 136 -13.93 -7.04 11.72
N HIS A 137 -14.32 -8.23 12.21
CA HIS A 137 -14.31 -9.55 11.55
C HIS A 137 -13.01 -9.91 10.79
N ALA A 138 -12.01 -10.35 11.54
CA ALA A 138 -10.72 -10.83 11.05
C ALA A 138 -10.83 -11.91 9.94
N ALA A 139 -11.92 -12.65 9.86
CA ALA A 139 -12.17 -13.65 8.82
C ALA A 139 -12.42 -13.03 7.44
N ASP A 140 -13.15 -11.93 7.38
CA ASP A 140 -13.50 -11.25 6.12
C ASP A 140 -12.26 -10.55 5.52
N VAL A 141 -11.41 -10.04 6.37
CA VAL A 141 -10.14 -9.42 5.98
C VAL A 141 -9.15 -10.44 5.44
N ARG A 142 -9.00 -11.60 6.12
CA ARG A 142 -8.14 -12.69 5.64
C ARG A 142 -8.60 -13.24 4.29
N ALA A 143 -9.90 -13.44 4.11
CA ALA A 143 -10.46 -13.90 2.83
C ALA A 143 -10.18 -12.92 1.69
N ARG A 144 -10.26 -11.61 1.94
CA ARG A 144 -9.99 -10.57 0.94
C ARG A 144 -8.50 -10.36 0.69
N CYS A 145 -7.65 -10.43 1.71
CA CYS A 145 -6.20 -10.50 1.51
C CYS A 145 -5.80 -11.75 0.73
N SER A 146 -6.42 -12.90 0.98
CA SER A 146 -6.21 -14.11 0.19
C SER A 146 -6.65 -13.94 -1.27
N SER A 147 -7.73 -13.22 -1.56
CA SER A 147 -8.16 -12.93 -2.94
C SER A 147 -7.19 -11.99 -3.66
N ILE A 148 -6.58 -11.06 -2.93
CA ILE A 148 -5.52 -10.20 -3.48
C ILE A 148 -4.27 -11.04 -3.73
N LEU A 149 -3.87 -11.91 -2.82
CA LEU A 149 -2.73 -12.82 -2.97
C LEU A 149 -2.98 -13.84 -4.10
N HIS A 150 -4.18 -14.45 -4.19
CA HIS A 150 -4.55 -15.37 -5.28
C HIS A 150 -4.60 -14.70 -6.66
N ALA A 151 -4.96 -13.43 -6.75
CA ALA A 151 -4.90 -12.70 -8.02
C ALA A 151 -3.46 -12.53 -8.54
N LEU A 152 -2.46 -12.83 -7.71
CA LEU A 152 -1.04 -12.75 -8.02
C LEU A 152 -0.44 -14.09 -8.47
N ASP A 153 -0.96 -15.21 -7.94
CA ASP A 153 -0.48 -16.55 -8.26
C ASP A 153 -1.10 -17.10 -9.57
N SER A 154 -2.12 -16.44 -10.13
CA SER A 154 -2.89 -16.92 -11.28
C SER A 154 -2.52 -16.25 -12.62
N ALA A 155 -1.27 -15.79 -12.77
CA ALA A 155 -0.77 -15.19 -14.02
C ALA A 155 0.56 -15.80 -14.48
#